data_dde597eea6d1f0cdac31ac78f8ae172a
#
_entry.id   dde597eea6d1f0cdac31ac78f8ae172a
#
_cell.length_a   1.000
_cell.length_b   1.000
_cell.length_c   1.000
_cell.angle_alpha   90.00
_cell.angle_beta   90.00
_cell.angle_gamma   90.00
#
_symmetry.space_group_name_H-M   'P 1'
#
loop_
_entity.id
_entity.type
_entity.pdbx_description
1 polymer ?
#
loop_
_entity_poly.entity_id
_entity_poly.type
_entity_poly.pdbx_seq_one_letter_code
_entity_poly.pdbx_strand_id
1 'polypeptide(L)'
;MLHLDLDAFFASAEQLTRPTLRGRPVLVGGLGARGVVAGASYEARVYGARSAMPMSRARRLVGPAAVVLPPRGILYRELSGLVFDTLRARIPILETLSLDEAFAEPPELAGADVDEVERFCSELREHVRERTGLVASIGAGSGKQIAKIGSGLAKPDGALVVRPEGELPLLHGLPVRKLWGIGPVAEDRLRRLGIETIGDLAALPVAEAASILGGTAGPGLHRLANGFDDRPVAERAEAKQVSAETTFPTDIVAMPGLRRAIAASASAAHSRLRKDGRAARTVVLKLRKADMSVLTRSSTLPYATEDVQVLTAAAQRLALDPLEIGPVRLVGVGYAGLSAIAQDTLFPELDRTTTEESGPAEEEGEELVPASGSATRWTPGADVSHPEFGHGWVQGAGHGVVTIRFETRSTGPGPARTLDENEPGLVVADPLASLN
;
A
#
# COMPACT_ATOMS: atom_id res chain seq x y z
N MET A 1 -10.14 -14.81 -18.79
CA MET A 1 -9.85 -14.17 -17.48
C MET A 1 -9.14 -12.84 -17.72
N LEU A 2 -9.51 -11.78 -16.98
CA LEU A 2 -8.93 -10.43 -17.12
C LEU A 2 -8.17 -10.03 -15.87
N HIS A 3 -7.13 -9.20 -16.02
CA HIS A 3 -6.48 -8.46 -14.95
C HIS A 3 -6.43 -6.98 -15.32
N LEU A 4 -7.03 -6.13 -14.50
CA LEU A 4 -6.99 -4.68 -14.64
C LEU A 4 -6.06 -4.09 -13.59
N ASP A 5 -5.26 -3.09 -13.99
CA ASP A 5 -4.29 -2.41 -13.13
C ASP A 5 -4.24 -0.91 -13.52
N LEU A 6 -4.54 -0.03 -12.56
CA LEU A 6 -4.50 1.41 -12.79
C LEU A 6 -3.07 1.90 -12.99
N ASP A 7 -2.86 2.70 -14.00
CA ASP A 7 -1.54 3.18 -14.40
C ASP A 7 -0.98 4.21 -13.44
N ALA A 8 0.14 3.86 -12.77
CA ALA A 8 0.83 4.71 -11.80
C ALA A 8 -0.14 5.36 -10.78
N PHE A 9 -1.11 4.59 -10.26
CA PHE A 9 -2.34 5.04 -9.60
C PHE A 9 -2.14 6.23 -8.66
N PHE A 10 -1.26 6.15 -7.65
CA PHE A 10 -1.09 7.24 -6.69
C PHE A 10 -0.61 8.53 -7.36
N ALA A 11 0.33 8.43 -8.28
CA ALA A 11 0.82 9.61 -9.01
C ALA A 11 -0.25 10.15 -9.97
N SER A 12 -1.02 9.29 -10.62
CA SER A 12 -2.14 9.67 -11.49
C SER A 12 -3.26 10.35 -10.72
N ALA A 13 -3.58 9.89 -9.50
CA ALA A 13 -4.53 10.56 -8.60
C ALA A 13 -4.06 11.98 -8.21
N GLU A 14 -2.75 12.15 -7.96
CA GLU A 14 -2.17 13.47 -7.69
C GLU A 14 -2.24 14.37 -8.93
N GLN A 15 -1.91 13.87 -10.12
CA GLN A 15 -1.99 14.62 -11.38
C GLN A 15 -3.43 14.92 -11.79
N LEU A 16 -4.40 14.08 -11.40
CA LEU A 16 -5.81 14.29 -11.66
C LEU A 16 -6.37 15.47 -10.86
N THR A 17 -6.05 15.54 -9.58
CA THR A 17 -6.58 16.52 -8.64
C THR A 17 -5.70 17.77 -8.48
N ARG A 18 -4.49 17.75 -9.04
CA ARG A 18 -3.53 18.86 -9.10
C ARG A 18 -3.03 19.01 -10.53
N PRO A 19 -3.83 19.64 -11.40
CA PRO A 19 -3.62 19.66 -12.85
C PRO A 19 -2.26 20.21 -13.30
N THR A 20 -1.63 21.10 -12.51
CA THR A 20 -0.26 21.60 -12.79
C THR A 20 0.82 20.53 -12.63
N LEU A 21 0.50 19.36 -12.08
CA LEU A 21 1.41 18.22 -11.99
C LEU A 21 1.39 17.31 -13.21
N ARG A 22 0.44 17.50 -14.14
CA ARG A 22 0.37 16.71 -15.39
C ARG A 22 1.65 16.90 -16.20
N GLY A 23 2.21 15.79 -16.67
CA GLY A 23 3.47 15.77 -17.42
C GLY A 23 4.72 16.04 -16.57
N ARG A 24 4.60 16.15 -15.25
CA ARG A 24 5.74 16.34 -14.34
C ARG A 24 6.14 15.03 -13.65
N PRO A 25 7.43 14.85 -13.33
CA PRO A 25 7.89 13.68 -12.58
C PRO A 25 7.45 13.76 -11.13
N VAL A 26 6.37 13.02 -10.80
CA VAL A 26 5.77 12.96 -9.46
C VAL A 26 6.21 11.68 -8.73
N LEU A 27 6.64 11.85 -7.49
CA LEU A 27 6.98 10.79 -6.55
C LEU A 27 6.05 10.90 -5.34
N VAL A 28 5.23 9.89 -5.10
CA VAL A 28 4.36 9.82 -3.93
C VAL A 28 4.98 8.87 -2.91
N GLY A 29 5.09 9.28 -1.65
CA GLY A 29 5.63 8.40 -0.61
C GLY A 29 6.05 9.11 0.67
N GLY A 30 6.80 8.41 1.51
CA GLY A 30 7.29 8.96 2.77
C GLY A 30 8.31 10.07 2.56
N LEU A 31 8.11 11.21 3.23
CA LEU A 31 9.02 12.38 3.14
C LEU A 31 10.24 12.27 4.07
N GLY A 32 10.16 11.46 5.12
CA GLY A 32 11.24 11.30 6.10
C GLY A 32 12.47 10.58 5.56
N ALA A 33 13.56 10.57 6.33
CA ALA A 33 14.85 9.99 5.95
C ALA A 33 14.78 8.51 5.52
N ARG A 34 13.83 7.75 6.07
CA ARG A 34 13.55 6.33 5.75
C ARG A 34 12.36 6.15 4.82
N GLY A 35 11.89 7.24 4.20
CA GLY A 35 10.76 7.21 3.28
C GLY A 35 11.04 6.35 2.04
N VAL A 36 10.02 5.65 1.58
CA VAL A 36 10.03 4.88 0.34
C VAL A 36 9.01 5.43 -0.64
N VAL A 37 9.26 5.24 -1.91
CA VAL A 37 8.33 5.57 -2.99
C VAL A 37 7.17 4.58 -2.96
N ALA A 38 5.95 5.06 -2.72
CA ALA A 38 4.72 4.28 -2.86
C ALA A 38 4.28 4.23 -4.33
N GLY A 39 4.36 5.39 -5.03
CA GLY A 39 4.04 5.51 -6.45
C GLY A 39 4.96 6.49 -7.17
N ALA A 40 5.29 6.19 -8.41
CA ALA A 40 6.06 7.07 -9.29
C ALA A 40 5.33 7.24 -10.62
N SER A 41 5.16 8.48 -11.08
CA SER A 41 4.58 8.76 -12.39
C SER A 41 5.45 8.23 -13.54
N TYR A 42 4.88 8.08 -14.72
CA TYR A 42 5.67 7.61 -15.86
C TYR A 42 6.80 8.57 -16.20
N GLU A 43 6.59 9.86 -16.05
CA GLU A 43 7.63 10.88 -16.22
C GLU A 43 8.79 10.67 -15.23
N ALA A 44 8.50 10.28 -13.99
CA ALA A 44 9.55 9.94 -13.02
C ALA A 44 10.24 8.60 -13.34
N ARG A 45 9.50 7.63 -13.91
CA ARG A 45 10.05 6.31 -14.29
C ARG A 45 11.05 6.39 -15.44
N VAL A 46 10.97 7.40 -16.31
CA VAL A 46 11.97 7.65 -17.36
C VAL A 46 13.36 7.82 -16.79
N TYR A 47 13.47 8.46 -15.62
CA TYR A 47 14.73 8.65 -14.89
C TYR A 47 15.15 7.43 -14.04
N GLY A 48 14.40 6.32 -14.11
CA GLY A 48 14.68 5.11 -13.35
C GLY A 48 14.06 5.04 -11.95
N ALA A 49 13.26 6.03 -11.53
CA ALA A 49 12.53 5.97 -10.27
C ALA A 49 11.44 4.88 -10.31
N ARG A 50 11.29 4.12 -9.21
CA ARG A 50 10.33 2.99 -9.11
C ARG A 50 9.74 2.92 -7.70
N SER A 51 8.55 2.31 -7.58
CA SER A 51 7.95 1.96 -6.29
C SER A 51 8.88 1.06 -5.47
N ALA A 52 8.77 1.13 -4.16
CA ALA A 52 9.60 0.47 -3.15
C ALA A 52 11.07 0.97 -3.08
N MET A 53 11.49 1.89 -3.95
CA MET A 53 12.81 2.51 -3.89
C MET A 53 12.89 3.51 -2.72
N PRO A 54 14.04 3.64 -2.01
CA PRO A 54 14.22 4.74 -1.07
C PRO A 54 13.95 6.11 -1.72
N MET A 55 13.15 6.95 -1.08
CA MET A 55 12.76 8.27 -1.61
C MET A 55 13.98 9.14 -1.94
N SER A 56 15.01 9.10 -1.09
CA SER A 56 16.27 9.83 -1.31
C SER A 56 16.97 9.42 -2.60
N ARG A 57 16.93 8.11 -2.96
CA ARG A 57 17.48 7.60 -4.22
C ARG A 57 16.64 8.05 -5.41
N ALA A 58 15.32 7.92 -5.32
CA ALA A 58 14.40 8.33 -6.39
C ALA A 58 14.54 9.83 -6.71
N ARG A 59 14.62 10.68 -5.67
CA ARG A 59 14.87 12.12 -5.84
C ARG A 59 16.19 12.44 -6.55
N ARG A 60 17.25 11.72 -6.22
CA ARG A 60 18.54 11.91 -6.91
C ARG A 60 18.48 11.50 -8.38
N LEU A 61 17.75 10.44 -8.71
CA LEU A 61 17.60 10.00 -10.10
C LEU A 61 16.83 11.01 -10.94
N VAL A 62 15.74 11.55 -10.41
CA VAL A 62 14.90 12.53 -11.11
C VAL A 62 15.50 13.93 -11.09
N GLY A 63 16.28 14.28 -10.06
CA GLY A 63 16.91 15.58 -9.90
C GLY A 63 15.93 16.70 -9.51
N PRO A 64 16.26 17.98 -9.84
CA PRO A 64 15.46 19.15 -9.41
C PRO A 64 14.03 19.19 -9.91
N ALA A 65 13.70 18.47 -10.98
CA ALA A 65 12.35 18.40 -11.52
C ALA A 65 11.38 17.54 -10.66
N ALA A 66 11.92 16.77 -9.70
CA ALA A 66 11.12 15.88 -8.87
C ALA A 66 10.10 16.62 -8.01
N VAL A 67 8.83 16.31 -8.17
CA VAL A 67 7.77 16.71 -7.25
C VAL A 67 7.53 15.55 -6.28
N VAL A 68 7.79 15.79 -4.99
CA VAL A 68 7.64 14.76 -3.96
C VAL A 68 6.45 15.11 -3.07
N LEU A 69 5.49 14.19 -2.95
CA LEU A 69 4.24 14.39 -2.25
C LEU A 69 4.00 13.30 -1.20
N PRO A 70 3.43 13.63 -0.03
CA PRO A 70 2.93 12.64 0.91
C PRO A 70 1.70 11.94 0.31
N PRO A 71 1.45 10.66 0.68
CA PRO A 71 0.28 9.95 0.18
C PRO A 71 -1.03 10.48 0.80
N ARG A 72 -2.05 10.67 -0.02
CA ARG A 72 -3.41 11.06 0.37
C ARG A 72 -4.34 9.84 0.40
N GLY A 73 -4.18 8.99 1.42
CA GLY A 73 -4.85 7.70 1.48
C GLY A 73 -6.39 7.73 1.43
N ILE A 74 -7.04 8.81 1.88
CA ILE A 74 -8.49 9.00 1.78
C ILE A 74 -8.88 9.18 0.31
N LEU A 75 -8.21 10.07 -0.41
CA LEU A 75 -8.43 10.31 -1.83
C LEU A 75 -8.24 9.04 -2.67
N TYR A 76 -7.17 8.28 -2.39
CA TYR A 76 -6.90 7.05 -3.16
C TYR A 76 -7.97 5.99 -2.93
N ARG A 77 -8.50 5.85 -1.71
CA ARG A 77 -9.61 4.93 -1.43
C ARG A 77 -10.89 5.34 -2.14
N GLU A 78 -11.20 6.62 -2.16
CA GLU A 78 -12.38 7.15 -2.86
C GLU A 78 -12.30 6.87 -4.37
N LEU A 79 -11.19 7.23 -5.00
CA LEU A 79 -10.96 6.98 -6.42
C LEU A 79 -10.95 5.48 -6.76
N SER A 80 -10.34 4.67 -5.91
CA SER A 80 -10.36 3.21 -6.02
C SER A 80 -11.78 2.65 -5.95
N GLY A 81 -12.59 3.13 -4.98
CA GLY A 81 -14.00 2.78 -4.85
C GLY A 81 -14.77 3.08 -6.12
N LEU A 82 -14.64 4.30 -6.64
CA LEU A 82 -15.30 4.73 -7.88
C LEU A 82 -14.92 3.85 -9.08
N VAL A 83 -13.64 3.47 -9.20
CA VAL A 83 -13.18 2.55 -10.26
C VAL A 83 -13.83 1.18 -10.11
N PHE A 84 -13.75 0.57 -8.92
CA PHE A 84 -14.30 -0.77 -8.71
C PHE A 84 -15.82 -0.81 -8.82
N ASP A 85 -16.53 0.24 -8.42
CA ASP A 85 -17.99 0.35 -8.61
C ASP A 85 -18.34 0.46 -10.10
N THR A 86 -17.53 1.21 -10.87
CA THR A 86 -17.65 1.28 -12.33
C THR A 86 -17.47 -0.09 -12.98
N LEU A 87 -16.50 -0.88 -12.50
CA LEU A 87 -16.27 -2.24 -12.99
C LEU A 87 -17.40 -3.20 -12.60
N ARG A 88 -17.88 -3.16 -11.34
CA ARG A 88 -18.95 -4.02 -10.84
C ARG A 88 -20.29 -3.82 -11.56
N ALA A 89 -20.53 -2.60 -12.06
CA ALA A 89 -21.72 -2.32 -12.87
C ALA A 89 -21.78 -3.20 -14.14
N ARG A 90 -20.66 -3.68 -14.65
CA ARG A 90 -20.56 -4.52 -15.85
C ARG A 90 -20.10 -5.95 -15.53
N ILE A 91 -19.29 -6.13 -14.50
CA ILE A 91 -18.67 -7.41 -14.14
C ILE A 91 -19.07 -7.76 -12.71
N PRO A 92 -19.96 -8.73 -12.50
CA PRO A 92 -20.54 -9.02 -11.18
C PRO A 92 -19.52 -9.49 -10.15
N ILE A 93 -18.50 -10.28 -10.57
CA ILE A 93 -17.51 -10.86 -9.67
C ILE A 93 -16.14 -10.26 -9.98
N LEU A 94 -15.58 -9.52 -8.99
CA LEU A 94 -14.26 -8.94 -9.01
C LEU A 94 -13.46 -9.45 -7.82
N GLU A 95 -12.25 -9.92 -8.07
CA GLU A 95 -11.27 -10.19 -7.04
C GLU A 95 -10.31 -9.02 -6.91
N THR A 96 -10.57 -8.11 -5.97
CA THR A 96 -9.71 -6.95 -5.72
C THR A 96 -8.44 -7.38 -4.99
N LEU A 97 -7.27 -7.09 -5.57
CA LEU A 97 -5.97 -7.40 -4.97
C LEU A 97 -5.44 -6.26 -4.10
N SER A 98 -5.62 -5.03 -4.56
CA SER A 98 -5.16 -3.79 -3.93
C SER A 98 -6.14 -2.64 -4.22
N LEU A 99 -5.72 -1.39 -4.02
CA LEU A 99 -6.50 -0.21 -4.38
C LEU A 99 -6.57 0.04 -5.90
N ASP A 100 -5.72 -0.62 -6.68
CA ASP A 100 -5.50 -0.34 -8.10
C ASP A 100 -5.50 -1.57 -8.99
N GLU A 101 -5.66 -2.77 -8.43
CA GLU A 101 -5.62 -4.03 -9.19
C GLU A 101 -6.81 -4.93 -8.88
N ALA A 102 -7.37 -5.56 -9.91
CA ALA A 102 -8.37 -6.61 -9.77
C ALA A 102 -8.30 -7.64 -10.88
N PHE A 103 -8.68 -8.89 -10.54
CA PHE A 103 -9.06 -9.89 -11.52
C PHE A 103 -10.55 -9.88 -11.75
N ALA A 104 -10.94 -10.24 -12.99
CA ALA A 104 -12.32 -10.37 -13.41
C ALA A 104 -12.50 -11.54 -14.38
N GLU A 105 -13.67 -12.14 -14.35
CA GLU A 105 -14.08 -13.16 -15.32
C GLU A 105 -15.49 -12.84 -15.81
N PRO A 106 -15.62 -11.93 -16.82
CA PRO A 106 -16.92 -11.55 -17.33
C PRO A 106 -17.64 -12.74 -17.99
N PRO A 107 -18.86 -13.08 -17.59
CA PRO A 107 -19.59 -14.20 -18.21
C PRO A 107 -19.82 -14.03 -19.72
N GLU A 108 -19.96 -12.79 -20.18
CA GLU A 108 -20.15 -12.44 -21.60
C GLU A 108 -18.94 -12.78 -22.49
N LEU A 109 -17.76 -13.02 -21.90
CA LEU A 109 -16.57 -13.46 -22.62
C LEU A 109 -16.38 -14.98 -22.63
N ALA A 110 -17.33 -15.74 -22.12
CA ALA A 110 -17.28 -17.20 -22.19
C ALA A 110 -17.44 -17.68 -23.62
N GLY A 111 -16.36 -18.23 -24.20
CA GLY A 111 -16.32 -18.66 -25.60
C GLY A 111 -16.13 -17.55 -26.62
N ALA A 112 -15.90 -16.32 -26.17
CA ALA A 112 -15.59 -15.19 -27.06
C ALA A 112 -14.26 -15.39 -27.81
N ASP A 113 -14.21 -14.90 -29.04
CA ASP A 113 -12.96 -14.84 -29.79
C ASP A 113 -12.04 -13.70 -29.31
N VAL A 114 -10.82 -13.66 -29.84
CA VAL A 114 -9.80 -12.68 -29.41
C VAL A 114 -10.23 -11.25 -29.71
N ASP A 115 -10.85 -11.02 -30.87
CA ASP A 115 -11.24 -9.67 -31.30
C ASP A 115 -12.39 -9.13 -30.40
N GLU A 116 -13.29 -10.02 -29.96
CA GLU A 116 -14.34 -9.70 -28.98
C GLU A 116 -13.74 -9.34 -27.62
N VAL A 117 -12.75 -10.10 -27.14
CA VAL A 117 -12.05 -9.81 -25.88
C VAL A 117 -11.28 -8.50 -25.96
N GLU A 118 -10.57 -8.22 -27.08
CA GLU A 118 -9.85 -6.96 -27.30
C GLU A 118 -10.80 -5.75 -27.29
N ARG A 119 -11.94 -5.88 -27.94
CA ARG A 119 -12.98 -4.84 -27.97
C ARG A 119 -13.52 -4.58 -26.57
N PHE A 120 -13.87 -5.64 -25.84
CA PHE A 120 -14.33 -5.55 -24.47
C PHE A 120 -13.31 -4.84 -23.56
N CYS A 121 -12.04 -5.22 -23.63
CA CYS A 121 -10.97 -4.58 -22.87
C CYS A 121 -10.83 -3.09 -23.20
N SER A 122 -10.95 -2.73 -24.47
CA SER A 122 -10.86 -1.33 -24.94
C SER A 122 -12.03 -0.49 -24.43
N GLU A 123 -13.26 -1.01 -24.54
CA GLU A 123 -14.47 -0.36 -24.02
C GLU A 123 -14.42 -0.21 -22.49
N LEU A 124 -13.97 -1.23 -21.78
CA LEU A 124 -13.88 -1.20 -20.32
C LEU A 124 -12.88 -0.14 -19.85
N ARG A 125 -11.72 -0.04 -20.52
CA ARG A 125 -10.70 1.00 -20.23
C ARG A 125 -11.24 2.40 -20.47
N GLU A 126 -11.93 2.61 -21.59
CA GLU A 126 -12.53 3.92 -21.91
C GLU A 126 -13.62 4.28 -20.90
N HIS A 127 -14.47 3.32 -20.52
CA HIS A 127 -15.49 3.54 -19.52
C HIS A 127 -14.92 3.93 -18.15
N VAL A 128 -13.82 3.28 -17.71
CA VAL A 128 -13.09 3.67 -16.49
C VAL A 128 -12.55 5.09 -16.62
N ARG A 129 -11.96 5.44 -17.77
CA ARG A 129 -11.39 6.76 -18.03
C ARG A 129 -12.46 7.85 -18.00
N GLU A 130 -13.59 7.66 -18.67
CA GLU A 130 -14.69 8.60 -18.72
C GLU A 130 -15.28 8.87 -17.34
N ARG A 131 -15.49 7.80 -16.55
CA ARG A 131 -16.11 7.88 -15.23
C ARG A 131 -15.19 8.45 -14.17
N THR A 132 -13.91 8.15 -14.23
CA THR A 132 -12.98 8.43 -13.13
C THR A 132 -11.90 9.44 -13.50
N GLY A 133 -11.55 9.58 -14.77
CA GLY A 133 -10.39 10.32 -15.26
C GLY A 133 -9.07 9.57 -15.08
N LEU A 134 -9.09 8.32 -14.58
CA LEU A 134 -7.93 7.47 -14.40
C LEU A 134 -7.75 6.53 -15.58
N VAL A 135 -6.50 6.17 -15.83
CA VAL A 135 -6.12 5.26 -16.91
C VAL A 135 -5.81 3.88 -16.34
N ALA A 136 -6.30 2.85 -17.04
CA ALA A 136 -6.06 1.46 -16.68
C ALA A 136 -5.42 0.69 -17.83
N SER A 137 -4.56 -0.27 -17.51
CA SER A 137 -4.06 -1.28 -18.45
C SER A 137 -4.68 -2.63 -18.13
N ILE A 138 -5.09 -3.39 -19.17
CA ILE A 138 -5.75 -4.68 -19.03
C ILE A 138 -4.93 -5.77 -19.72
N GLY A 139 -4.80 -6.91 -19.05
CA GLY A 139 -4.33 -8.14 -19.65
C GLY A 139 -5.42 -9.20 -19.65
N ALA A 140 -5.50 -9.99 -20.69
CA ALA A 140 -6.40 -11.12 -20.81
C ALA A 140 -5.64 -12.41 -21.17
N GLY A 141 -6.09 -13.54 -20.62
CA GLY A 141 -5.52 -14.85 -20.87
C GLY A 141 -6.34 -15.96 -20.22
N SER A 142 -5.90 -17.20 -20.35
CA SER A 142 -6.61 -18.37 -19.81
C SER A 142 -6.62 -18.42 -18.28
N GLY A 143 -5.60 -17.86 -17.62
CA GLY A 143 -5.45 -17.86 -16.16
C GLY A 143 -5.00 -16.51 -15.61
N LYS A 144 -5.05 -16.38 -14.27
CA LYS A 144 -4.64 -15.16 -13.56
C LYS A 144 -3.20 -14.75 -13.83
N GLN A 145 -2.29 -15.74 -13.94
CA GLN A 145 -0.87 -15.49 -14.18
C GLN A 145 -0.66 -14.78 -15.53
N ILE A 146 -1.26 -15.28 -16.59
CA ILE A 146 -1.15 -14.71 -17.94
C ILE A 146 -1.83 -13.35 -18.00
N ALA A 147 -3.04 -13.22 -17.47
CA ALA A 147 -3.76 -11.95 -17.43
C ALA A 147 -2.95 -10.85 -16.70
N LYS A 148 -2.33 -11.17 -15.54
CA LYS A 148 -1.50 -10.23 -14.78
C LYS A 148 -0.20 -9.87 -15.51
N ILE A 149 0.44 -10.80 -16.17
CA ILE A 149 1.60 -10.53 -17.02
C ILE A 149 1.18 -9.63 -18.17
N GLY A 150 0.06 -9.95 -18.83
CA GLY A 150 -0.49 -9.20 -19.95
C GLY A 150 -0.73 -7.73 -19.61
N SER A 151 -1.40 -7.44 -18.50
CA SER A 151 -1.62 -6.06 -18.05
C SER A 151 -0.31 -5.32 -17.78
N GLY A 152 0.67 -6.01 -17.17
CA GLY A 152 2.00 -5.44 -16.92
C GLY A 152 2.83 -5.15 -18.16
N LEU A 153 2.63 -5.90 -19.25
CA LEU A 153 3.25 -5.67 -20.57
C LEU A 153 2.51 -4.60 -21.37
N ALA A 154 1.19 -4.50 -21.18
CA ALA A 154 0.35 -3.49 -21.83
C ALA A 154 0.56 -2.07 -21.33
N LYS A 155 1.17 -1.88 -20.14
CA LYS A 155 1.41 -0.55 -19.55
C LYS A 155 2.37 0.32 -20.36
N PRO A 156 2.12 1.62 -20.49
CA PRO A 156 0.95 2.36 -20.04
C PRO A 156 -0.19 2.33 -21.07
N ASP A 157 -1.41 2.52 -20.55
CA ASP A 157 -2.62 2.79 -21.34
C ASP A 157 -2.87 1.77 -22.46
N GLY A 158 -2.70 0.48 -22.16
CA GLY A 158 -2.81 -0.58 -23.13
C GLY A 158 -3.72 -1.72 -22.72
N ALA A 159 -4.03 -2.58 -23.70
CA ALA A 159 -4.61 -3.88 -23.48
C ALA A 159 -3.77 -4.95 -24.21
N LEU A 160 -3.62 -6.11 -23.60
CA LEU A 160 -2.95 -7.26 -24.21
C LEU A 160 -3.77 -8.52 -23.99
N VAL A 161 -4.31 -9.05 -25.05
CA VAL A 161 -4.98 -10.36 -25.06
C VAL A 161 -3.99 -11.42 -25.53
N VAL A 162 -3.72 -12.39 -24.69
CA VAL A 162 -2.78 -13.48 -25.01
C VAL A 162 -3.61 -14.69 -25.45
N ARG A 163 -3.38 -15.15 -26.69
CA ARG A 163 -4.03 -16.35 -27.25
C ARG A 163 -3.52 -17.60 -26.53
N PRO A 164 -4.35 -18.62 -26.31
CA PRO A 164 -3.95 -19.85 -25.60
C PRO A 164 -2.68 -20.50 -26.16
N GLU A 165 -2.54 -20.56 -27.48
CA GLU A 165 -1.36 -21.12 -28.14
C GLU A 165 -0.08 -20.28 -27.97
N GLY A 166 -0.24 -18.98 -27.64
CA GLY A 166 0.86 -18.05 -27.40
C GLY A 166 1.26 -17.92 -25.92
N GLU A 167 0.47 -18.44 -24.99
CA GLU A 167 0.68 -18.22 -23.54
C GLU A 167 1.99 -18.83 -23.05
N LEU A 168 2.25 -20.08 -23.37
CA LEU A 168 3.44 -20.79 -22.91
C LEU A 168 4.73 -20.23 -23.52
N PRO A 169 4.80 -19.96 -24.84
CA PRO A 169 5.94 -19.26 -25.44
C PRO A 169 6.20 -17.89 -24.84
N LEU A 170 5.15 -17.08 -24.61
CA LEU A 170 5.28 -15.79 -23.93
C LEU A 170 5.83 -15.97 -22.52
N LEU A 171 5.22 -16.87 -21.75
CA LEU A 171 5.58 -17.11 -20.35
C LEU A 171 7.04 -17.53 -20.22
N HIS A 172 7.48 -18.53 -20.99
CA HIS A 172 8.82 -19.08 -20.90
C HIS A 172 9.93 -18.11 -21.32
N GLY A 173 9.64 -17.17 -22.23
CA GLY A 173 10.59 -16.15 -22.68
C GLY A 173 10.82 -15.02 -21.66
N LEU A 174 10.00 -14.92 -20.62
CA LEU A 174 10.08 -13.82 -19.67
C LEU A 174 11.09 -14.11 -18.54
N PRO A 175 11.73 -13.04 -17.99
CA PRO A 175 12.54 -13.17 -16.78
C PRO A 175 11.74 -13.80 -15.64
N VAL A 176 12.37 -14.67 -14.85
CA VAL A 176 11.73 -15.43 -13.75
C VAL A 176 11.02 -14.52 -12.73
N ARG A 177 11.49 -13.29 -12.56
CA ARG A 177 10.86 -12.24 -11.73
C ARG A 177 9.44 -11.88 -12.16
N LYS A 178 9.06 -12.15 -13.40
CA LYS A 178 7.71 -11.88 -13.91
C LYS A 178 6.67 -12.90 -13.45
N LEU A 179 7.11 -14.04 -12.94
CA LEU A 179 6.20 -15.01 -12.34
C LEU A 179 5.66 -14.48 -11.01
N TRP A 180 4.33 -14.42 -10.89
CA TRP A 180 3.68 -13.93 -9.68
C TRP A 180 3.99 -14.80 -8.46
N GLY A 181 4.64 -14.22 -7.47
CA GLY A 181 5.17 -14.88 -6.29
C GLY A 181 6.69 -14.90 -6.21
N ILE A 182 7.40 -14.59 -7.30
CA ILE A 182 8.85 -14.42 -7.29
C ILE A 182 9.21 -12.98 -6.90
N GLY A 183 9.65 -12.80 -5.66
CA GLY A 183 10.21 -11.54 -5.16
C GLY A 183 11.72 -11.41 -5.39
N PRO A 184 12.34 -10.26 -5.02
CA PRO A 184 13.79 -10.04 -5.25
C PRO A 184 14.70 -11.11 -4.64
N VAL A 185 14.34 -11.63 -3.47
CA VAL A 185 15.14 -12.66 -2.78
C VAL A 185 15.09 -14.00 -3.51
N ALA A 186 13.88 -14.39 -3.98
CA ALA A 186 13.73 -15.63 -4.76
C ALA A 186 14.40 -15.50 -6.13
N GLU A 187 14.26 -14.34 -6.80
CA GLU A 187 14.96 -14.03 -8.05
C GLU A 187 16.48 -14.16 -7.89
N ASP A 188 17.08 -13.52 -6.88
CA ASP A 188 18.54 -13.59 -6.65
C ASP A 188 19.01 -15.03 -6.42
N ARG A 189 18.23 -15.82 -5.64
CA ARG A 189 18.53 -17.22 -5.39
C ARG A 189 18.49 -18.05 -6.68
N LEU A 190 17.48 -17.86 -7.53
CA LEU A 190 17.34 -18.57 -8.80
C LEU A 190 18.45 -18.19 -9.77
N ARG A 191 18.77 -16.89 -9.91
CA ARG A 191 19.82 -16.41 -10.81
C ARG A 191 21.22 -16.91 -10.44
N ARG A 192 21.52 -17.07 -9.15
CA ARG A 192 22.79 -17.71 -8.72
C ARG A 192 22.93 -19.16 -9.17
N LEU A 193 21.82 -19.82 -9.48
CA LEU A 193 21.77 -21.19 -10.00
C LEU A 193 21.65 -21.23 -11.54
N GLY A 194 21.74 -20.08 -12.21
CA GLY A 194 21.61 -19.99 -13.66
C GLY A 194 20.18 -20.00 -14.19
N ILE A 195 19.16 -19.88 -13.31
CA ILE A 195 17.75 -19.88 -13.66
C ILE A 195 17.33 -18.41 -13.84
N GLU A 196 17.28 -17.95 -15.08
CA GLU A 196 17.01 -16.54 -15.41
C GLU A 196 15.60 -16.30 -15.92
N THR A 197 15.04 -17.27 -16.64
CA THR A 197 13.71 -17.19 -17.26
C THR A 197 12.70 -18.09 -16.54
N ILE A 198 11.42 -17.83 -16.82
CA ILE A 198 10.33 -18.70 -16.33
C ILE A 198 10.45 -20.09 -17.01
N GLY A 199 10.92 -20.16 -18.26
CA GLY A 199 11.19 -21.41 -18.94
C GLY A 199 12.27 -22.25 -18.27
N ASP A 200 13.35 -21.62 -17.77
CA ASP A 200 14.37 -22.32 -17.01
C ASP A 200 13.81 -22.93 -15.73
N LEU A 201 12.93 -22.19 -15.02
CA LEU A 201 12.25 -22.70 -13.83
C LEU A 201 11.28 -23.85 -14.17
N ALA A 202 10.56 -23.75 -15.28
CA ALA A 202 9.62 -24.77 -15.75
C ALA A 202 10.33 -26.08 -16.13
N ALA A 203 11.55 -25.99 -16.62
CA ALA A 203 12.37 -27.16 -17.03
C ALA A 203 12.95 -27.94 -15.85
N LEU A 204 12.96 -27.37 -14.64
CA LEU A 204 13.45 -28.07 -13.46
C LEU A 204 12.53 -29.23 -13.04
N PRO A 205 13.07 -30.28 -12.40
CA PRO A 205 12.25 -31.20 -11.62
C PRO A 205 11.53 -30.45 -10.50
N VAL A 206 10.27 -30.81 -10.23
CA VAL A 206 9.46 -30.16 -9.18
C VAL A 206 10.12 -30.23 -7.79
N ALA A 207 10.88 -31.31 -7.52
CA ALA A 207 11.62 -31.47 -6.27
C ALA A 207 12.76 -30.44 -6.11
N GLU A 208 13.43 -30.06 -7.20
CA GLU A 208 14.46 -29.02 -7.19
C GLU A 208 13.82 -27.63 -6.99
N ALA A 209 12.72 -27.34 -7.69
CA ALA A 209 11.96 -26.10 -7.47
C ALA A 209 11.51 -25.98 -6.00
N ALA A 210 11.05 -27.07 -5.38
CA ALA A 210 10.69 -27.13 -3.96
C ALA A 210 11.90 -26.90 -3.04
N SER A 211 13.07 -27.45 -3.36
CA SER A 211 14.31 -27.26 -2.59
C SER A 211 14.79 -25.80 -2.63
N ILE A 212 14.72 -25.16 -3.79
CA ILE A 212 15.19 -23.79 -4.01
C ILE A 212 14.22 -22.76 -3.40
N LEU A 213 12.91 -22.91 -3.64
CA LEU A 213 11.88 -21.92 -3.33
C LEU A 213 11.08 -22.24 -2.06
N GLY A 214 11.33 -23.40 -1.46
CA GLY A 214 10.62 -23.90 -0.29
C GLY A 214 9.49 -24.89 -0.64
N GLY A 215 9.30 -25.89 0.23
CA GLY A 215 8.40 -27.02 0.00
C GLY A 215 6.93 -26.64 -0.24
N THR A 216 6.48 -25.51 0.30
CA THR A 216 5.11 -25.02 0.11
C THR A 216 4.95 -24.18 -1.16
N ALA A 217 5.87 -23.24 -1.41
CA ALA A 217 5.75 -22.29 -2.52
C ALA A 217 6.31 -22.85 -3.85
N GLY A 218 7.41 -23.63 -3.78
CA GLY A 218 8.12 -24.13 -4.95
C GLY A 218 7.24 -24.92 -5.93
N PRO A 219 6.51 -25.95 -5.48
CA PRO A 219 5.62 -26.71 -6.37
C PRO A 219 4.55 -25.88 -7.04
N GLY A 220 3.94 -24.92 -6.30
CA GLY A 220 2.94 -24.01 -6.85
C GLY A 220 3.51 -23.07 -7.91
N LEU A 221 4.71 -22.51 -7.66
CA LEU A 221 5.41 -21.66 -8.63
C LEU A 221 5.84 -22.44 -9.88
N HIS A 222 6.28 -23.69 -9.70
CA HIS A 222 6.62 -24.56 -10.80
C HIS A 222 5.40 -24.89 -11.69
N ARG A 223 4.21 -25.14 -11.08
CA ARG A 223 2.95 -25.31 -11.83
C ARG A 223 2.64 -24.05 -12.66
N LEU A 224 2.72 -22.88 -12.03
CA LEU A 224 2.49 -21.60 -12.72
C LEU A 224 3.51 -21.36 -13.86
N ALA A 225 4.78 -21.74 -13.66
CA ALA A 225 5.81 -21.66 -14.70
C ALA A 225 5.50 -22.56 -15.91
N ASN A 226 4.82 -23.68 -15.69
CA ASN A 226 4.33 -24.59 -16.73
C ASN A 226 2.96 -24.20 -17.30
N GLY A 227 2.45 -23.01 -16.99
CA GLY A 227 1.18 -22.52 -17.52
C GLY A 227 -0.08 -23.03 -16.81
N PHE A 228 0.04 -23.81 -15.74
CA PHE A 228 -1.10 -24.34 -15.01
C PHE A 228 -1.55 -23.37 -13.91
N ASP A 229 -2.64 -22.64 -14.18
CA ASP A 229 -3.25 -21.69 -13.23
C ASP A 229 -4.76 -21.86 -13.23
N ASP A 230 -5.23 -22.68 -12.31
CA ASP A 230 -6.64 -23.06 -12.12
C ASP A 230 -7.34 -22.28 -10.98
N ARG A 231 -6.71 -21.18 -10.50
CA ARG A 231 -7.26 -20.35 -9.45
C ARG A 231 -8.49 -19.57 -9.96
N PRO A 232 -9.70 -19.80 -9.40
CA PRO A 232 -10.89 -19.06 -9.83
C PRO A 232 -10.81 -17.59 -9.43
N VAL A 233 -11.53 -16.74 -10.15
CA VAL A 233 -11.83 -15.38 -9.67
C VAL A 233 -12.92 -15.48 -8.60
N ALA A 234 -12.63 -14.97 -7.44
CA ALA A 234 -13.56 -14.97 -6.31
C ALA A 234 -13.46 -13.65 -5.56
N GLU A 235 -14.56 -13.19 -5.00
CA GLU A 235 -14.53 -12.03 -4.13
C GLU A 235 -13.54 -12.25 -2.98
N ARG A 236 -12.83 -11.18 -2.62
CA ARG A 236 -11.84 -11.24 -1.54
C ARG A 236 -12.55 -11.57 -0.24
N ALA A 237 -12.10 -12.64 0.41
CA ALA A 237 -12.57 -12.98 1.75
C ALA A 237 -12.30 -11.83 2.74
N GLU A 238 -13.11 -11.76 3.79
CA GLU A 238 -12.92 -10.79 4.87
C GLU A 238 -11.51 -10.82 5.43
N ALA A 239 -11.05 -9.65 5.86
CA ALA A 239 -9.73 -9.52 6.46
C ALA A 239 -9.61 -10.44 7.69
N LYS A 240 -8.53 -11.25 7.75
CA LYS A 240 -8.24 -12.13 8.89
C LYS A 240 -7.57 -11.40 10.05
N GLN A 241 -7.05 -10.20 9.79
CA GLN A 241 -6.31 -9.37 10.73
C GLN A 241 -6.43 -7.91 10.36
N VAL A 242 -6.48 -7.04 11.36
CA VAL A 242 -6.26 -5.60 11.25
C VAL A 242 -4.99 -5.22 11.97
N SER A 243 -4.18 -4.32 11.41
CA SER A 243 -2.89 -3.95 12.02
C SER A 243 -2.50 -2.52 11.71
N ALA A 244 -1.60 -1.97 12.53
CA ALA A 244 -0.91 -0.71 12.27
C ALA A 244 0.59 -0.87 12.54
N GLU A 245 1.42 -0.30 11.66
CA GLU A 245 2.87 -0.36 11.77
C GLU A 245 3.45 1.04 11.57
N THR A 246 4.50 1.36 12.34
CA THR A 246 5.23 2.62 12.23
C THR A 246 6.72 2.35 12.12
N THR A 247 7.36 2.93 11.10
CA THR A 247 8.83 2.98 10.98
C THR A 247 9.31 4.30 11.55
N PHE A 248 10.18 4.25 12.54
CA PHE A 248 10.70 5.44 13.23
C PHE A 248 11.90 6.04 12.49
N PRO A 249 12.08 7.36 12.49
CA PRO A 249 13.23 8.02 11.86
C PRO A 249 14.55 7.66 12.57
N THR A 250 14.51 7.46 13.89
CA THR A 250 15.63 7.00 14.72
C THR A 250 15.28 5.64 15.33
N ASP A 251 16.26 4.75 15.44
CA ASP A 251 16.03 3.43 16.03
C ASP A 251 15.77 3.53 17.55
N ILE A 252 14.80 2.77 18.04
CA ILE A 252 14.45 2.68 19.45
C ILE A 252 15.46 1.75 20.12
N VAL A 253 16.16 2.25 21.13
CA VAL A 253 17.25 1.55 21.83
C VAL A 253 16.92 1.18 23.27
N ALA A 254 15.79 1.65 23.82
CA ALA A 254 15.43 1.45 25.22
C ALA A 254 13.95 1.11 25.38
N MET A 255 13.64 0.35 26.43
CA MET A 255 12.28 -0.15 26.73
C MET A 255 11.21 0.93 26.86
N PRO A 256 11.44 2.10 27.53
CA PRO A 256 10.42 3.15 27.60
C PRO A 256 9.99 3.66 26.22
N GLY A 257 10.94 3.84 25.31
CA GLY A 257 10.67 4.22 23.90
C GLY A 257 9.86 3.14 23.17
N LEU A 258 10.21 1.86 23.36
CA LEU A 258 9.50 0.75 22.76
C LEU A 258 8.05 0.65 23.28
N ARG A 259 7.83 0.80 24.59
CA ARG A 259 6.49 0.78 25.19
C ARG A 259 5.59 1.88 24.64
N ARG A 260 6.11 3.12 24.49
CA ARG A 260 5.35 4.23 23.86
C ARG A 260 5.00 3.90 22.39
N ALA A 261 5.95 3.34 21.65
CA ALA A 261 5.73 2.95 20.26
C ALA A 261 4.68 1.83 20.11
N ILE A 262 4.69 0.83 21.02
CA ILE A 262 3.68 -0.23 21.06
C ILE A 262 2.30 0.36 21.37
N ALA A 263 2.18 1.22 22.38
CA ALA A 263 0.91 1.85 22.74
C ALA A 263 0.33 2.67 21.58
N ALA A 264 1.14 3.46 20.88
CA ALA A 264 0.71 4.23 19.71
C ALA A 264 0.26 3.32 18.56
N SER A 265 1.02 2.25 18.27
CA SER A 265 0.65 1.28 17.22
C SER A 265 -0.62 0.50 17.59
N ALA A 266 -0.79 0.13 18.88
CA ALA A 266 -1.98 -0.54 19.39
C ALA A 266 -3.22 0.35 19.26
N SER A 267 -3.14 1.63 19.63
CA SER A 267 -4.22 2.60 19.46
C SER A 267 -4.61 2.78 17.99
N ALA A 268 -3.63 2.89 17.10
CA ALA A 268 -3.88 3.00 15.66
C ALA A 268 -4.53 1.74 15.06
N ALA A 269 -4.08 0.55 15.49
CA ALA A 269 -4.70 -0.73 15.12
C ALA A 269 -6.12 -0.85 15.67
N HIS A 270 -6.35 -0.43 16.92
CA HIS A 270 -7.67 -0.43 17.53
C HIS A 270 -8.67 0.49 16.81
N SER A 271 -8.23 1.67 16.36
CA SER A 271 -9.07 2.55 15.54
C SER A 271 -9.51 1.87 14.23
N ARG A 272 -8.68 0.99 13.65
CA ARG A 272 -9.01 0.16 12.49
C ARG A 272 -9.96 -0.98 12.86
N LEU A 273 -9.74 -1.62 14.02
CA LEU A 273 -10.60 -2.69 14.53
C LEU A 273 -12.03 -2.19 14.77
N ARG A 274 -12.18 -1.00 15.38
CA ARG A 274 -13.50 -0.36 15.54
C ARG A 274 -14.22 -0.07 14.23
N LYS A 275 -13.48 0.29 13.17
CA LYS A 275 -14.07 0.50 11.82
C LYS A 275 -14.43 -0.83 11.14
N ASP A 276 -13.73 -1.90 11.48
CA ASP A 276 -14.03 -3.26 11.02
C ASP A 276 -15.30 -3.83 11.68
N GLY A 277 -15.60 -3.42 12.93
CA GLY A 277 -16.80 -3.82 13.68
C GLY A 277 -16.72 -5.21 14.28
N ARG A 278 -15.54 -5.84 14.36
CA ARG A 278 -15.31 -7.16 14.96
C ARG A 278 -14.39 -7.07 16.16
N ALA A 279 -14.60 -7.96 17.12
CA ALA A 279 -13.70 -8.17 18.25
C ALA A 279 -12.49 -9.04 17.86
N ALA A 280 -11.38 -8.89 18.56
CA ALA A 280 -10.15 -9.64 18.29
C ALA A 280 -9.80 -10.56 19.46
N ARG A 281 -9.31 -11.77 19.14
CA ARG A 281 -8.86 -12.75 20.13
C ARG A 281 -7.34 -12.89 20.19
N THR A 282 -6.62 -12.56 19.12
CA THR A 282 -5.17 -12.71 19.05
C THR A 282 -4.49 -11.36 18.83
N VAL A 283 -3.52 -11.05 19.67
CA VAL A 283 -2.67 -9.87 19.56
C VAL A 283 -1.32 -10.29 19.01
N VAL A 284 -0.84 -9.59 17.97
CA VAL A 284 0.44 -9.84 17.32
C VAL A 284 1.32 -8.60 17.44
N LEU A 285 2.52 -8.77 17.97
CA LEU A 285 3.57 -7.75 17.99
C LEU A 285 4.62 -8.09 16.96
N LYS A 286 4.91 -7.15 16.07
CA LYS A 286 5.96 -7.23 15.05
C LYS A 286 7.01 -6.17 15.33
N LEU A 287 8.26 -6.59 15.48
CA LEU A 287 9.42 -5.73 15.65
C LEU A 287 10.37 -5.97 14.48
N ARG A 288 10.73 -4.92 13.74
CA ARG A 288 11.81 -4.97 12.76
C ARG A 288 13.02 -4.27 13.35
N LYS A 289 14.16 -4.96 13.40
CA LYS A 289 15.40 -4.42 13.93
C LYS A 289 16.14 -3.53 12.92
N ALA A 290 17.19 -2.85 13.40
CA ALA A 290 18.06 -2.03 12.56
C ALA A 290 18.74 -2.83 11.43
N ASP A 291 19.07 -4.10 11.68
CA ASP A 291 19.63 -5.05 10.71
C ASP A 291 18.61 -5.61 9.70
N MET A 292 17.37 -5.11 9.74
CA MET A 292 16.22 -5.52 8.93
C MET A 292 15.62 -6.88 9.27
N SER A 293 16.15 -7.64 10.21
CA SER A 293 15.53 -8.85 10.71
C SER A 293 14.19 -8.53 11.41
N VAL A 294 13.25 -9.47 11.36
CA VAL A 294 11.91 -9.31 11.89
C VAL A 294 11.66 -10.34 12.97
N LEU A 295 11.19 -9.85 14.12
CA LEU A 295 10.66 -10.67 15.21
C LEU A 295 9.14 -10.50 15.25
N THR A 296 8.42 -11.60 15.29
CA THR A 296 6.96 -11.61 15.42
C THR A 296 6.59 -12.48 16.61
N ARG A 297 5.80 -11.94 17.52
CA ARG A 297 5.25 -12.64 18.69
C ARG A 297 3.75 -12.48 18.72
N SER A 298 3.04 -13.44 19.26
CA SER A 298 1.60 -13.38 19.40
C SER A 298 1.14 -13.94 20.73
N SER A 299 0.01 -13.43 21.19
CA SER A 299 -0.71 -13.93 22.37
C SER A 299 -2.18 -14.07 22.01
N THR A 300 -2.76 -15.21 22.32
CA THR A 300 -4.19 -15.46 22.11
C THR A 300 -4.89 -15.35 23.46
N LEU A 301 -5.87 -14.45 23.50
CA LEU A 301 -6.71 -14.21 24.67
C LEU A 301 -7.74 -15.34 24.83
N PRO A 302 -8.24 -15.58 26.05
CA PRO A 302 -9.29 -16.58 26.26
C PRO A 302 -10.59 -16.27 25.51
N TYR A 303 -10.90 -14.98 25.28
CA TYR A 303 -12.10 -14.48 24.59
C TYR A 303 -11.74 -13.37 23.59
N ALA A 304 -12.65 -13.09 22.64
CA ALA A 304 -12.53 -11.97 21.72
C ALA A 304 -13.03 -10.68 22.39
N THR A 305 -12.25 -9.59 22.27
CA THR A 305 -12.56 -8.30 22.91
C THR A 305 -12.28 -7.12 21.99
N GLU A 306 -12.99 -6.02 22.22
CA GLU A 306 -12.73 -4.71 21.64
C GLU A 306 -12.08 -3.75 22.66
N ASP A 307 -11.84 -4.19 23.88
CA ASP A 307 -11.26 -3.33 24.93
C ASP A 307 -9.80 -2.98 24.59
N VAL A 308 -9.56 -1.69 24.32
CA VAL A 308 -8.25 -1.17 23.95
C VAL A 308 -7.21 -1.37 25.06
N GLN A 309 -7.62 -1.34 26.33
CA GLN A 309 -6.69 -1.51 27.47
C GLN A 309 -6.20 -2.96 27.53
N VAL A 310 -7.12 -3.92 27.41
CA VAL A 310 -6.80 -5.35 27.38
C VAL A 310 -5.89 -5.69 26.21
N LEU A 311 -6.24 -5.20 25.01
CA LEU A 311 -5.46 -5.43 23.78
C LEU A 311 -4.08 -4.78 23.84
N THR A 312 -3.99 -3.54 24.39
CA THR A 312 -2.70 -2.85 24.54
C THR A 312 -1.83 -3.52 25.59
N ALA A 313 -2.39 -3.93 26.75
CA ALA A 313 -1.66 -4.66 27.77
C ALA A 313 -1.12 -6.01 27.23
N ALA A 314 -1.91 -6.72 26.42
CA ALA A 314 -1.44 -7.94 25.77
C ALA A 314 -0.28 -7.67 24.78
N ALA A 315 -0.34 -6.57 24.00
CA ALA A 315 0.76 -6.16 23.12
C ALA A 315 2.03 -5.81 23.92
N GLN A 316 1.88 -5.10 25.05
CA GLN A 316 3.00 -4.72 25.92
C GLN A 316 3.70 -5.93 26.56
N ARG A 317 2.95 -6.98 26.93
CA ARG A 317 3.53 -8.23 27.46
C ARG A 317 4.39 -8.99 26.45
N LEU A 318 4.19 -8.75 25.14
CA LEU A 318 4.99 -9.36 24.07
C LEU A 318 6.31 -8.61 23.80
N ALA A 319 6.51 -7.44 24.41
CA ALA A 319 7.70 -6.64 24.23
C ALA A 319 8.98 -7.41 24.63
N LEU A 320 10.06 -7.15 23.90
CA LEU A 320 11.40 -7.65 24.18
C LEU A 320 12.32 -6.44 24.36
N ASP A 321 13.25 -6.53 25.32
CA ASP A 321 14.14 -5.40 25.59
C ASP A 321 15.06 -5.12 24.38
N PRO A 322 15.05 -3.89 23.84
CA PRO A 322 15.96 -3.51 22.77
C PRO A 322 17.45 -3.67 23.12
N LEU A 323 17.81 -3.65 24.41
CA LEU A 323 19.18 -3.91 24.87
C LEU A 323 19.59 -5.37 24.62
N GLU A 324 18.64 -6.31 24.63
CA GLU A 324 18.90 -7.74 24.38
C GLU A 324 18.80 -8.12 22.91
N ILE A 325 17.76 -7.59 22.23
CA ILE A 325 17.47 -7.96 20.82
C ILE A 325 18.15 -7.09 19.78
N GLY A 326 18.68 -5.95 20.20
CA GLY A 326 19.22 -4.90 19.33
C GLY A 326 18.19 -3.80 18.99
N PRO A 327 18.66 -2.66 18.42
CA PRO A 327 17.82 -1.49 18.13
C PRO A 327 16.63 -1.81 17.23
N VAL A 328 15.45 -1.25 17.55
CA VAL A 328 14.19 -1.49 16.85
C VAL A 328 13.85 -0.33 15.93
N ARG A 329 13.66 -0.62 14.66
CA ARG A 329 13.37 0.36 13.60
C ARG A 329 11.89 0.54 13.33
N LEU A 330 11.09 -0.54 13.45
CA LEU A 330 9.66 -0.55 13.17
C LEU A 330 8.95 -1.33 14.27
N VAL A 331 7.83 -0.78 14.71
CA VAL A 331 6.89 -1.45 15.61
C VAL A 331 5.54 -1.57 14.91
N GLY A 332 4.98 -2.77 14.93
CA GLY A 332 3.65 -3.08 14.43
C GLY A 332 2.83 -3.84 15.45
N VAL A 333 1.57 -3.47 15.61
CA VAL A 333 0.58 -4.22 16.40
C VAL A 333 -0.54 -4.66 15.47
N GLY A 334 -0.91 -5.93 15.56
CA GLY A 334 -1.99 -6.55 14.78
C GLY A 334 -2.97 -7.26 15.69
N TYR A 335 -4.24 -7.25 15.28
CA TYR A 335 -5.35 -7.92 15.93
C TYR A 335 -5.92 -8.95 14.97
N ALA A 336 -5.87 -10.21 15.34
CA ALA A 336 -6.29 -11.36 14.54
C ALA A 336 -7.29 -12.23 15.33
N GLY A 337 -7.78 -13.31 14.68
CA GLY A 337 -8.86 -14.11 15.27
C GLY A 337 -10.11 -13.25 15.43
N LEU A 338 -10.45 -12.51 14.36
CA LEU A 338 -11.57 -11.57 14.34
C LEU A 338 -12.89 -12.33 14.42
N SER A 339 -13.81 -11.87 15.27
CA SER A 339 -15.14 -12.45 15.52
C SER A 339 -16.19 -11.35 15.60
N ALA A 340 -17.35 -11.58 14.99
CA ALA A 340 -18.51 -10.71 15.13
C ALA A 340 -19.12 -10.74 16.57
N ILE A 341 -18.76 -11.74 17.37
CA ILE A 341 -19.24 -11.89 18.75
C ILE A 341 -18.12 -11.43 19.68
N ALA A 342 -18.28 -10.26 20.31
CA ALA A 342 -17.53 -9.88 21.49
C ALA A 342 -18.08 -10.64 22.70
N GLN A 343 -17.23 -11.27 23.48
CA GLN A 343 -17.65 -11.89 24.73
C GLN A 343 -17.27 -10.92 25.87
N ASP A 344 -18.29 -10.41 26.55
CA ASP A 344 -18.08 -9.62 27.74
C ASP A 344 -17.46 -10.47 28.85
N THR A 345 -16.44 -9.96 29.51
CA THR A 345 -15.82 -10.60 30.67
C THR A 345 -16.80 -10.58 31.84
N LEU A 346 -17.05 -11.74 32.41
CA LEU A 346 -17.83 -11.84 33.65
C LEU A 346 -17.13 -11.14 34.86
N PHE A 347 -15.82 -10.96 34.76
CA PHE A 347 -14.99 -10.34 35.81
C PHE A 347 -13.93 -9.39 35.23
N PRO A 348 -14.32 -8.18 34.75
CA PRO A 348 -13.38 -7.24 34.12
C PRO A 348 -12.24 -6.78 35.02
N GLU A 349 -12.43 -6.84 36.33
CA GLU A 349 -11.46 -6.41 37.34
C GLU A 349 -10.28 -7.37 37.49
N LEU A 350 -10.47 -8.68 37.26
CA LEU A 350 -9.39 -9.68 37.34
C LEU A 350 -8.38 -9.52 36.19
N ASP A 351 -8.82 -9.02 35.06
CA ASP A 351 -7.92 -8.74 33.90
C ASP A 351 -7.13 -7.44 34.08
N ARG A 352 -7.62 -6.53 34.94
CA ARG A 352 -6.97 -5.25 35.29
C ARG A 352 -5.92 -5.37 36.38
N THR A 353 -6.09 -6.32 37.33
CA THR A 353 -5.21 -6.47 38.50
C THR A 353 -3.80 -6.97 38.17
N THR A 354 -3.52 -7.43 36.94
CA THR A 354 -2.16 -7.76 36.50
C THR A 354 -1.35 -6.53 36.02
N THR A 355 -1.92 -5.33 36.10
CA THR A 355 -1.30 -4.10 35.60
C THR A 355 -0.79 -3.15 36.70
N GLU A 356 -1.09 -3.44 37.98
CA GLU A 356 -0.82 -2.51 39.09
C GLU A 356 0.49 -2.72 39.84
N GLU A 357 1.41 -3.57 39.38
CA GLU A 357 2.76 -3.67 39.97
C GLU A 357 3.81 -2.86 39.17
N SER A 358 3.46 -1.64 38.77
CA SER A 358 4.45 -0.61 38.42
C SER A 358 3.83 0.73 38.76
N GLY A 359 4.07 1.20 39.96
CA GLY A 359 3.64 2.49 40.45
C GLY A 359 4.03 3.65 39.55
N PRO A 360 3.36 4.79 39.68
CA PRO A 360 3.65 5.95 38.83
C PRO A 360 5.02 6.51 39.22
N ALA A 361 6.01 6.30 38.38
CA ALA A 361 7.15 7.19 38.34
C ALA A 361 6.65 8.46 37.63
N GLU A 362 6.35 9.48 38.45
CA GLU A 362 6.35 10.86 37.98
C GLU A 362 7.78 11.16 37.52
N GLU A 363 8.03 11.04 36.26
CA GLU A 363 9.17 11.67 35.60
C GLU A 363 8.64 12.62 34.54
N GLU A 364 9.05 13.87 34.76
CA GLU A 364 8.81 15.02 33.90
C GLU A 364 8.91 14.65 32.42
N GLY A 365 7.82 14.96 31.73
CA GLY A 365 7.73 14.74 30.29
C GLY A 365 8.80 15.53 29.55
N GLU A 366 9.86 14.90 29.15
CA GLU A 366 10.56 15.30 27.95
C GLU A 366 9.69 14.90 26.78
N GLU A 367 8.82 15.82 26.40
CA GLU A 367 8.12 15.83 25.13
C GLU A 367 9.17 15.55 24.07
N LEU A 368 9.08 14.42 23.37
CA LEU A 368 9.88 14.17 22.17
C LEU A 368 9.45 15.21 21.14
N VAL A 369 10.01 16.40 21.28
CA VAL A 369 9.99 17.46 20.28
C VAL A 369 10.61 16.84 19.02
N PRO A 370 9.89 16.77 17.91
CA PRO A 370 10.54 16.46 16.64
C PRO A 370 11.64 17.49 16.47
N ALA A 371 12.85 17.03 16.11
CA ALA A 371 14.05 17.85 16.01
C ALA A 371 13.72 19.22 15.42
N SER A 372 14.05 20.26 16.16
CA SER A 372 13.77 21.65 15.87
C SER A 372 14.50 22.18 14.64
N GLY A 373 13.92 21.91 13.46
CA GLY A 373 13.79 22.92 12.44
C GLY A 373 12.42 23.54 12.71
N SER A 374 12.24 24.82 12.69
CA SER A 374 10.98 25.52 12.94
C SER A 374 9.85 24.73 12.30
N ALA A 375 9.01 24.08 13.13
CA ALA A 375 7.90 23.27 12.64
C ALA A 375 6.91 24.23 11.99
N THR A 376 7.04 24.44 10.69
CA THR A 376 6.06 25.22 9.94
C THR A 376 4.73 24.51 10.08
N ARG A 377 3.69 25.25 10.41
CA ARG A 377 2.28 24.80 10.49
C ARG A 377 1.84 24.06 9.22
N TRP A 378 2.49 24.36 8.09
CA TRP A 378 2.11 23.92 6.76
C TRP A 378 3.14 22.95 6.15
N THR A 379 2.72 21.72 5.91
CA THR A 379 3.57 20.69 5.30
C THR A 379 3.39 20.69 3.78
N PRO A 380 4.47 20.66 2.97
CA PRO A 380 4.36 20.53 1.52
C PRO A 380 3.49 19.33 1.12
N GLY A 381 2.56 19.54 0.19
CA GLY A 381 1.58 18.55 -0.25
C GLY A 381 0.30 18.49 0.59
N ALA A 382 0.19 19.23 1.70
CA ALA A 382 -1.05 19.32 2.48
C ALA A 382 -2.13 20.07 1.68
N ASP A 383 -3.37 19.58 1.78
CA ASP A 383 -4.54 20.24 1.21
C ASP A 383 -5.02 21.36 2.14
N VAL A 384 -5.37 22.50 1.57
CA VAL A 384 -5.80 23.69 2.29
C VAL A 384 -6.98 24.34 1.59
N SER A 385 -7.71 25.18 2.33
CA SER A 385 -8.80 26.00 1.80
C SER A 385 -8.67 27.44 2.27
N HIS A 386 -9.03 28.37 1.39
CA HIS A 386 -9.08 29.80 1.67
C HIS A 386 -10.44 30.38 1.20
N PRO A 387 -11.09 31.27 1.96
CA PRO A 387 -12.41 31.77 1.61
C PRO A 387 -12.49 32.47 0.23
N GLU A 388 -11.43 33.18 -0.16
CA GLU A 388 -11.36 33.91 -1.43
C GLU A 388 -10.83 33.03 -2.58
N PHE A 389 -9.85 32.13 -2.31
CA PHE A 389 -9.14 31.43 -3.37
C PHE A 389 -9.60 29.97 -3.54
N GLY A 390 -10.47 29.48 -2.65
CA GLY A 390 -10.98 28.12 -2.69
C GLY A 390 -9.99 27.07 -2.22
N HIS A 391 -10.08 25.86 -2.77
CA HIS A 391 -9.21 24.73 -2.44
C HIS A 391 -7.85 24.86 -3.12
N GLY A 392 -6.80 24.45 -2.40
CA GLY A 392 -5.43 24.44 -2.90
C GLY A 392 -4.54 23.46 -2.15
N TRP A 393 -3.26 23.44 -2.49
CA TRP A 393 -2.28 22.60 -1.82
C TRP A 393 -0.96 23.34 -1.59
N VAL A 394 -0.31 23.04 -0.48
CA VAL A 394 0.94 23.67 -0.06
C VAL A 394 2.09 23.19 -0.95
N GLN A 395 2.75 24.11 -1.64
CA GLN A 395 3.98 23.83 -2.40
C GLN A 395 5.23 23.90 -1.53
N GLY A 396 5.25 24.83 -0.57
CA GLY A 396 6.33 25.01 0.38
C GLY A 396 5.96 26.02 1.46
N ALA A 397 6.62 25.95 2.59
CA ALA A 397 6.47 26.88 3.71
C ALA A 397 7.80 27.15 4.38
N GLY A 398 8.00 28.35 4.90
CA GLY A 398 9.20 28.77 5.63
C GLY A 398 9.30 30.30 5.71
N HIS A 399 10.11 30.77 6.63
CA HIS A 399 10.34 32.21 6.85
C HIS A 399 9.06 33.04 7.07
N GLY A 400 8.05 32.43 7.77
CA GLY A 400 6.78 33.11 8.07
C GLY A 400 5.79 33.16 6.90
N VAL A 401 6.09 32.49 5.77
CA VAL A 401 5.20 32.48 4.59
C VAL A 401 4.93 31.05 4.11
N VAL A 402 3.80 30.86 3.44
CA VAL A 402 3.40 29.63 2.80
C VAL A 402 3.03 29.89 1.34
N THR A 403 3.59 29.09 0.45
CA THR A 403 3.23 29.13 -0.99
C THR A 403 2.22 28.02 -1.28
N ILE A 404 1.05 28.40 -1.77
CA ILE A 404 -0.08 27.55 -2.04
C ILE A 404 -0.45 27.68 -3.51
N ARG A 405 -0.76 26.56 -4.15
CA ARG A 405 -1.36 26.52 -5.46
C ARG A 405 -2.85 26.21 -5.31
N PHE A 406 -3.68 27.12 -5.79
CA PHE A 406 -5.15 27.02 -5.71
C PHE A 406 -5.68 26.39 -7.00
N GLU A 407 -5.91 25.10 -6.95
CA GLU A 407 -6.39 24.30 -8.08
C GLU A 407 -7.08 23.02 -7.59
N THR A 408 -8.03 22.53 -8.39
CA THR A 408 -8.71 21.25 -8.20
C THR A 408 -8.87 20.55 -9.55
N ARG A 409 -9.43 19.34 -9.54
CA ARG A 409 -9.75 18.63 -10.78
C ARG A 409 -10.63 19.46 -11.72
N SER A 410 -11.66 20.13 -11.20
CA SER A 410 -12.65 20.87 -12.00
C SER A 410 -12.20 22.27 -12.37
N THR A 411 -11.44 22.97 -11.51
CA THR A 411 -10.95 24.31 -11.81
C THR A 411 -9.83 24.33 -12.85
N GLY A 412 -9.17 23.19 -13.06
CA GLY A 412 -7.98 23.11 -13.90
C GLY A 412 -6.76 23.76 -13.25
N PRO A 413 -5.66 23.99 -14.04
CA PRO A 413 -4.44 24.61 -13.54
C PRO A 413 -4.68 25.99 -12.95
N GLY A 414 -4.30 26.20 -11.69
CA GLY A 414 -4.53 27.43 -10.95
C GLY A 414 -3.25 28.17 -10.56
N PRO A 415 -3.37 29.42 -10.07
CA PRO A 415 -2.24 30.25 -9.69
C PRO A 415 -1.59 29.79 -8.38
N ALA A 416 -0.29 30.02 -8.25
CA ALA A 416 0.38 29.95 -6.96
C ALA A 416 0.35 31.32 -6.28
N ARG A 417 0.10 31.33 -4.97
CA ARG A 417 0.14 32.52 -4.12
C ARG A 417 0.98 32.26 -2.90
N THR A 418 1.76 33.26 -2.51
CA THR A 418 2.52 33.24 -1.26
C THR A 418 1.78 34.12 -0.26
N LEU A 419 1.36 33.54 0.84
CA LEU A 419 0.58 34.14 1.91
C LEU A 419 1.41 34.13 3.21
N ASP A 420 1.01 34.92 4.20
CA ASP A 420 1.53 34.79 5.57
C ASP A 420 1.16 33.41 6.14
N GLU A 421 2.03 32.78 6.94
CA GLU A 421 1.74 31.47 7.52
C GLU A 421 0.54 31.49 8.49
N ASN A 422 0.20 32.67 9.02
CA ASN A 422 -0.95 32.94 9.90
C ASN A 422 -2.10 33.59 9.17
N GLU A 423 -2.13 33.56 7.82
CA GLU A 423 -3.19 34.15 7.00
C GLU A 423 -4.59 33.79 7.55
N PRO A 424 -5.41 34.81 7.89
CA PRO A 424 -6.76 34.57 8.36
C PRO A 424 -7.59 33.81 7.32
N GLY A 425 -8.25 32.74 7.76
CA GLY A 425 -9.09 31.92 6.88
C GLY A 425 -8.34 30.81 6.14
N LEU A 426 -7.01 30.75 6.20
CA LEU A 426 -6.29 29.60 5.68
C LEU A 426 -6.41 28.43 6.66
N VAL A 427 -7.06 27.35 6.22
CA VAL A 427 -7.31 26.15 7.02
C VAL A 427 -6.89 24.88 6.30
N VAL A 428 -6.60 23.82 7.05
CA VAL A 428 -6.39 22.47 6.48
C VAL A 428 -7.72 22.01 5.88
N ALA A 429 -7.66 21.49 4.66
CA ALA A 429 -8.83 21.00 3.93
C ALA A 429 -8.84 19.48 3.81
N ASP A 430 -10.04 18.93 3.58
CA ASP A 430 -10.21 17.53 3.21
C ASP A 430 -9.62 17.30 1.79
N PRO A 431 -8.73 16.31 1.61
CA PRO A 431 -8.20 15.94 0.30
C PRO A 431 -9.29 15.65 -0.75
N LEU A 432 -10.48 15.18 -0.34
CA LEU A 432 -11.60 14.92 -1.24
C LEU A 432 -12.14 16.18 -1.92
N ALA A 433 -12.01 17.35 -1.30
CA ALA A 433 -12.41 18.62 -1.89
C ALA A 433 -11.62 18.94 -3.17
N SER A 434 -10.45 18.32 -3.39
CA SER A 434 -9.67 18.47 -4.62
C SER A 434 -10.29 17.79 -5.85
N LEU A 435 -11.32 16.97 -5.67
CA LEU A 435 -12.08 16.32 -6.75
C LEU A 435 -13.11 17.26 -7.42
N ASN A 436 -13.53 18.29 -6.70
CA ASN A 436 -14.58 19.24 -7.12
C ASN A 436 -14.02 20.35 -8.00
#